data_327568c02643ba3cbd717893fea07169
#
_entry.id   327568c02643ba3cbd717893fea07169
#
_cell.length_a   1.000
_cell.length_b   1.000
_cell.length_c   1.000
_cell.angle_alpha   90.00
_cell.angle_beta   90.00
_cell.angle_gamma   90.00
#
_symmetry.space_group_name_H-M   'P 1'
#
loop_
_entity.id
_entity.type
_entity.pdbx_description
1 polymer ?
#
loop_
_entity_poly.entity_id
_entity_poly.type
_entity_poly.pdbx_seq_one_letter_code
_entity_poly.pdbx_strand_id
1 'polypeptide(L)'
;MRVPVLRPLSLGEVLDTSFGIYRQLFAPLLLISVITQTLPLALGVFVESAGGLVQQPSLWMLSLGLALVLGAVGTAASTFVVAETYLGSTLSPSEGFLRSTPYMGRLIGTSLLVSLLMGIGMVFLIIPGIIAACGLLLTPAALVLEDIPGGTAAMGRSWELTRGFRLKIFGALVVAVTLIIIPGIALGALAVGTSDANMTATMVSVIAMIIQSVLQILAYPFFYVLTTVLYYDLRVRKEGFDLEMLATSLQTPG
;
A
#
# COMPACT_ATOMS: atom_id res chain seq x y z
N MET A 1 -25.45 -8.21 6.34
CA MET A 1 -24.09 -8.43 5.78
C MET A 1 -23.61 -9.79 6.25
N ARG A 2 -23.01 -10.62 5.40
CA ARG A 2 -22.42 -11.87 5.89
C ARG A 2 -21.09 -11.50 6.52
N VAL A 3 -20.95 -11.73 7.84
CA VAL A 3 -19.66 -11.66 8.52
C VAL A 3 -18.70 -12.57 7.75
N PRO A 4 -17.58 -12.08 7.22
CA PRO A 4 -16.64 -12.95 6.56
C PRO A 4 -16.19 -14.00 7.57
N VAL A 5 -16.28 -15.27 7.19
CA VAL A 5 -15.82 -16.37 8.03
C VAL A 5 -14.30 -16.20 8.14
N LEU A 6 -13.85 -15.70 9.29
CA LEU A 6 -12.44 -15.56 9.62
C LEU A 6 -11.86 -16.99 9.67
N ARG A 7 -11.13 -17.37 8.64
CA ARG A 7 -10.45 -18.66 8.50
C ARG A 7 -9.14 -18.48 7.74
N PRO A 8 -8.21 -19.40 7.89
CA PRO A 8 -7.01 -19.41 7.06
C PRO A 8 -7.35 -19.48 5.56
N LEU A 9 -6.89 -18.50 4.78
CA LEU A 9 -7.16 -18.38 3.34
C LEU A 9 -5.95 -18.92 2.54
N SER A 10 -6.17 -19.61 1.42
CA SER A 10 -5.14 -19.88 0.41
C SER A 10 -4.72 -18.58 -0.29
N LEU A 11 -3.65 -18.61 -1.10
CA LEU A 11 -3.21 -17.42 -1.86
C LEU A 11 -4.31 -16.94 -2.83
N GLY A 12 -4.96 -17.85 -3.55
CA GLY A 12 -6.06 -17.52 -4.45
C GLY A 12 -7.23 -16.88 -3.70
N GLU A 13 -7.63 -17.45 -2.56
CA GLU A 13 -8.71 -16.90 -1.73
C GLU A 13 -8.38 -15.53 -1.15
N VAL A 14 -7.11 -15.25 -0.81
CA VAL A 14 -6.67 -13.90 -0.41
C VAL A 14 -6.86 -12.91 -1.55
N LEU A 15 -6.47 -13.27 -2.77
CA LEU A 15 -6.64 -12.42 -3.94
C LEU A 15 -8.12 -12.21 -4.28
N ASP A 16 -8.92 -13.27 -4.29
CA ASP A 16 -10.37 -13.18 -4.57
C ASP A 16 -11.09 -12.32 -3.53
N THR A 17 -10.78 -12.52 -2.25
CA THR A 17 -11.31 -11.70 -1.15
C THR A 17 -10.90 -10.24 -1.30
N SER A 18 -9.63 -10.00 -1.63
CA SER A 18 -9.11 -8.64 -1.85
C SER A 18 -9.79 -7.95 -3.03
N PHE A 19 -10.00 -8.65 -4.15
CA PHE A 19 -10.74 -8.13 -5.27
C PHE A 19 -12.22 -7.85 -4.94
N GLY A 20 -12.85 -8.74 -4.17
CA GLY A 20 -14.22 -8.57 -3.70
C GLY A 20 -14.38 -7.28 -2.88
N ILE A 21 -13.52 -7.08 -1.89
CA ILE A 21 -13.52 -5.89 -1.03
C ILE A 21 -13.14 -4.64 -1.83
N TYR A 22 -12.13 -4.72 -2.70
CA TYR A 22 -11.75 -3.62 -3.58
C TYR A 22 -12.93 -3.13 -4.43
N ARG A 23 -13.69 -4.04 -5.03
CA ARG A 23 -14.90 -3.68 -5.81
C ARG A 23 -15.99 -3.06 -4.94
N GLN A 24 -16.19 -3.57 -3.73
CA GLN A 24 -17.17 -3.06 -2.78
C GLN A 24 -16.80 -1.66 -2.29
N LEU A 25 -15.54 -1.43 -1.98
CA LEU A 25 -15.00 -0.18 -1.44
C LEU A 25 -14.33 0.71 -2.51
N PHE A 26 -14.60 0.46 -3.80
CA PHE A 26 -13.91 1.16 -4.88
C PHE A 26 -13.98 2.69 -4.72
N ALA A 27 -15.19 3.24 -4.57
CA ALA A 27 -15.38 4.69 -4.47
C ALA A 27 -14.74 5.32 -3.23
N PRO A 28 -14.93 4.81 -1.99
CA PRO A 28 -14.28 5.37 -0.82
C PRO A 28 -12.74 5.25 -0.85
N LEU A 29 -12.18 4.13 -1.32
CA LEU A 29 -10.74 3.95 -1.42
C LEU A 29 -10.13 4.77 -2.55
N LEU A 30 -10.83 4.90 -3.68
CA LEU A 30 -10.41 5.78 -4.76
C LEU A 30 -10.36 7.23 -4.30
N LEU A 31 -11.35 7.69 -3.54
CA LEU A 31 -11.35 9.05 -2.96
C LEU A 31 -10.12 9.28 -2.07
N ILE A 32 -9.80 8.34 -1.18
CA ILE A 32 -8.59 8.41 -0.35
C ILE A 32 -7.34 8.50 -1.24
N SER A 33 -7.23 7.65 -2.26
CA SER A 33 -6.07 7.64 -3.17
C SER A 33 -5.96 8.93 -3.98
N VAL A 34 -7.06 9.46 -4.50
CA VAL A 34 -7.07 10.75 -5.21
C VAL A 34 -6.56 11.87 -4.29
N ILE A 35 -7.08 11.97 -3.07
CA ILE A 35 -6.67 13.01 -2.12
C ILE A 35 -5.18 12.90 -1.78
N THR A 36 -4.67 11.70 -1.55
CA THR A 36 -3.31 11.50 -1.05
C THR A 36 -2.26 11.37 -2.15
N GLN A 37 -2.62 10.93 -3.35
CA GLN A 37 -1.65 10.64 -4.41
C GLN A 37 -1.60 11.70 -5.53
N THR A 38 -2.68 12.47 -5.75
CA THR A 38 -2.72 13.42 -6.87
C THR A 38 -1.60 14.47 -6.78
N LEU A 39 -1.41 15.07 -5.61
CA LEU A 39 -0.40 16.13 -5.44
C LEU A 39 1.04 15.60 -5.63
N PRO A 40 1.49 14.51 -4.96
CA PRO A 40 2.83 13.96 -5.20
C PRO A 40 3.04 13.52 -6.65
N LEU A 41 2.06 12.87 -7.27
CA LEU A 41 2.17 12.43 -8.67
C LEU A 41 2.21 13.61 -9.66
N ALA A 42 1.37 14.62 -9.47
CA ALA A 42 1.39 15.82 -10.30
C ALA A 42 2.73 16.55 -10.19
N LEU A 43 3.26 16.70 -8.97
CA LEU A 43 4.57 17.30 -8.76
C LEU A 43 5.68 16.42 -9.37
N GLY A 44 5.58 15.09 -9.26
CA GLY A 44 6.51 14.15 -9.90
C GLY A 44 6.54 14.30 -11.42
N VAL A 45 5.38 14.34 -12.08
CA VAL A 45 5.26 14.57 -13.53
C VAL A 45 5.87 15.92 -13.92
N PHE A 46 5.58 16.98 -13.16
CA PHE A 46 6.17 18.30 -13.41
C PHE A 46 7.69 18.27 -13.30
N VAL A 47 8.24 17.67 -12.24
CA VAL A 47 9.70 17.57 -12.01
C VAL A 47 10.38 16.79 -13.14
N GLU A 48 9.82 15.65 -13.54
CA GLU A 48 10.38 14.84 -14.64
C GLU A 48 10.33 15.60 -15.97
N SER A 49 9.24 16.32 -16.26
CA SER A 49 9.15 17.15 -17.47
C SER A 49 10.13 18.33 -17.46
N ALA A 50 10.57 18.78 -16.28
CA ALA A 50 11.54 19.85 -16.08
C ALA A 50 13.00 19.37 -15.99
N GLY A 51 13.29 18.11 -16.36
CA GLY A 51 14.64 17.52 -16.38
C GLY A 51 14.97 16.62 -15.19
N GLY A 52 13.98 16.29 -14.36
CA GLY A 52 14.08 15.30 -13.30
C GLY A 52 15.06 15.64 -12.19
N LEU A 53 15.61 14.60 -11.56
CA LEU A 53 16.56 14.72 -10.45
C LEU A 53 17.80 15.57 -10.80
N VAL A 54 18.29 15.49 -12.04
CA VAL A 54 19.54 16.16 -12.44
C VAL A 54 19.38 17.67 -12.50
N GLN A 55 18.26 18.17 -13.05
CA GLN A 55 18.02 19.59 -13.21
C GLN A 55 17.25 20.22 -12.05
N GLN A 56 16.40 19.42 -11.35
CA GLN A 56 15.52 19.88 -10.29
C GLN A 56 15.64 19.02 -9.01
N PRO A 57 16.83 18.85 -8.41
CA PRO A 57 17.05 17.94 -7.29
C PRO A 57 16.21 18.28 -6.06
N SER A 58 16.02 19.56 -5.76
CA SER A 58 15.21 20.02 -4.61
C SER A 58 13.73 19.71 -4.78
N LEU A 59 13.17 19.93 -5.96
CA LEU A 59 11.77 19.63 -6.25
C LEU A 59 11.54 18.12 -6.34
N TRP A 60 12.52 17.36 -6.83
CA TRP A 60 12.49 15.90 -6.83
C TRP A 60 12.42 15.36 -5.39
N MET A 61 13.28 15.84 -4.50
CA MET A 61 13.26 15.47 -3.09
C MET A 61 11.94 15.88 -2.40
N LEU A 62 11.40 17.05 -2.75
CA LEU A 62 10.10 17.50 -2.24
C LEU A 62 8.97 16.56 -2.68
N SER A 63 8.93 16.15 -3.94
CA SER A 63 7.92 15.22 -4.46
C SER A 63 7.98 13.87 -3.75
N LEU A 64 9.20 13.36 -3.51
CA LEU A 64 9.44 12.11 -2.77
C LEU A 64 8.99 12.22 -1.31
N GLY A 65 9.33 13.31 -0.63
CA GLY A 65 8.90 13.59 0.74
C GLY A 65 7.38 13.69 0.87
N LEU A 66 6.75 14.38 -0.08
CA LEU A 66 5.29 14.50 -0.15
C LEU A 66 4.61 13.14 -0.38
N ALA A 67 5.15 12.33 -1.30
CA ALA A 67 4.67 10.98 -1.57
C ALA A 67 4.77 10.09 -0.32
N LEU A 68 5.86 10.18 0.44
CA LEU A 68 6.04 9.42 1.68
C LEU A 68 5.03 9.84 2.75
N VAL A 69 4.85 11.15 2.98
CA VAL A 69 3.93 11.66 4.00
C VAL A 69 2.48 11.36 3.64
N LEU A 70 2.03 11.77 2.46
CA LEU A 70 0.64 11.57 2.03
C LEU A 70 0.34 10.09 1.77
N GLY A 71 1.31 9.32 1.27
CA GLY A 71 1.20 7.87 1.13
C GLY A 71 1.01 7.15 2.46
N ALA A 72 1.74 7.55 3.51
CA ALA A 72 1.57 6.98 4.84
C ALA A 72 0.15 7.27 5.39
N VAL A 73 -0.34 8.50 5.22
CA VAL A 73 -1.71 8.87 5.61
C VAL A 73 -2.76 8.07 4.83
N GLY A 74 -2.60 7.97 3.51
CA GLY A 74 -3.50 7.19 2.65
C GLY A 74 -3.51 5.69 3.02
N THR A 75 -2.34 5.13 3.34
CA THR A 75 -2.22 3.75 3.81
C THR A 75 -3.00 3.53 5.10
N ALA A 76 -2.83 4.40 6.11
CA ALA A 76 -3.53 4.27 7.38
C ALA A 76 -5.04 4.43 7.24
N ALA A 77 -5.49 5.49 6.55
CA ALA A 77 -6.92 5.74 6.34
C ALA A 77 -7.58 4.56 5.60
N SER A 78 -6.94 4.05 4.54
CA SER A 78 -7.43 2.89 3.79
C SER A 78 -7.43 1.62 4.64
N THR A 79 -6.39 1.40 5.46
CA THR A 79 -6.32 0.24 6.36
C THR A 79 -7.49 0.23 7.34
N PHE A 80 -7.84 1.37 7.96
CA PHE A 80 -9.01 1.46 8.84
C PHE A 80 -10.31 1.18 8.11
N VAL A 81 -10.55 1.79 6.94
CA VAL A 81 -11.77 1.56 6.15
C VAL A 81 -11.91 0.10 5.74
N VAL A 82 -10.82 -0.53 5.28
CA VAL A 82 -10.81 -1.94 4.88
C VAL A 82 -11.00 -2.86 6.09
N ALA A 83 -10.31 -2.59 7.20
CA ALA A 83 -10.39 -3.40 8.42
C ALA A 83 -11.81 -3.44 8.98
N GLU A 84 -12.47 -2.28 9.09
CA GLU A 84 -13.86 -2.21 9.56
C GLU A 84 -14.81 -2.98 8.63
N THR A 85 -14.65 -2.79 7.31
CA THR A 85 -15.48 -3.54 6.34
C THR A 85 -15.22 -5.05 6.41
N TYR A 86 -13.96 -5.45 6.59
CA TYR A 86 -13.60 -6.86 6.75
C TYR A 86 -14.20 -7.48 8.03
N LEU A 87 -14.37 -6.69 9.08
CA LEU A 87 -15.00 -7.11 10.34
C LEU A 87 -16.53 -6.93 10.34
N GLY A 88 -17.13 -6.49 9.22
CA GLY A 88 -18.59 -6.41 9.05
C GLY A 88 -19.22 -5.07 9.42
N SER A 89 -18.42 -4.06 9.73
CA SER A 89 -18.85 -2.67 9.93
C SER A 89 -18.58 -1.79 8.70
N THR A 90 -18.90 -0.50 8.76
CA THR A 90 -18.65 0.44 7.69
C THR A 90 -18.00 1.70 8.26
N LEU A 91 -16.97 2.19 7.60
CA LEU A 91 -16.28 3.42 7.96
C LEU A 91 -16.21 4.33 6.73
N SER A 92 -16.54 5.61 6.90
CA SER A 92 -16.40 6.59 5.83
C SER A 92 -14.92 6.98 5.61
N PRO A 93 -14.53 7.46 4.40
CA PRO A 93 -13.18 7.97 4.17
C PRO A 93 -12.75 9.07 5.14
N SER A 94 -13.65 9.98 5.49
CA SER A 94 -13.38 11.08 6.43
C SER A 94 -13.07 10.56 7.83
N GLU A 95 -13.82 9.57 8.31
CA GLU A 95 -13.52 8.90 9.59
C GLU A 95 -12.21 8.13 9.55
N GLY A 96 -11.88 7.49 8.40
CA GLY A 96 -10.59 6.86 8.17
C GLY A 96 -9.43 7.85 8.32
N PHE A 97 -9.53 9.04 7.72
CA PHE A 97 -8.56 10.12 7.91
C PHE A 97 -8.47 10.59 9.35
N LEU A 98 -9.59 10.84 10.02
CA LEU A 98 -9.61 11.27 11.41
C LEU A 98 -8.96 10.24 12.34
N ARG A 99 -9.26 8.96 12.17
CA ARG A 99 -8.65 7.88 12.96
C ARG A 99 -7.15 7.73 12.68
N SER A 100 -6.67 8.08 11.49
CA SER A 100 -5.23 8.01 11.15
C SER A 100 -4.41 9.14 11.80
N THR A 101 -5.04 10.26 12.17
CA THR A 101 -4.35 11.46 12.70
C THR A 101 -3.39 11.18 13.86
N PRO A 102 -3.76 10.42 14.92
CA PRO A 102 -2.85 10.13 16.04
C PRO A 102 -1.62 9.32 15.67
N TYR A 103 -1.69 8.60 14.55
CA TYR A 103 -0.64 7.70 14.07
C TYR A 103 0.33 8.36 13.09
N MET A 104 0.02 9.57 12.57
CA MET A 104 0.76 10.19 11.45
C MET A 104 2.27 10.27 11.70
N GLY A 105 2.71 10.79 12.85
CA GLY A 105 4.13 10.91 13.15
C GLY A 105 4.84 9.54 13.19
N ARG A 106 4.22 8.56 13.84
CA ARG A 106 4.73 7.18 13.92
C ARG A 106 4.77 6.52 12.55
N LEU A 107 3.72 6.70 11.73
CA LEU A 107 3.62 6.15 10.38
C LEU A 107 4.68 6.74 9.44
N ILE A 108 4.85 8.06 9.43
CA ILE A 108 5.85 8.73 8.58
C ILE A 108 7.25 8.24 8.94
N GLY A 109 7.61 8.25 10.22
CA GLY A 109 8.90 7.76 10.69
C GLY A 109 9.12 6.28 10.38
N THR A 110 8.10 5.45 10.58
CA THR A 110 8.14 4.02 10.26
C THR A 110 8.27 3.77 8.76
N SER A 111 7.48 4.48 7.94
CA SER A 111 7.54 4.37 6.48
C SER A 111 8.90 4.78 5.93
N LEU A 112 9.51 5.81 6.49
CA LEU A 112 10.88 6.22 6.15
C LEU A 112 11.90 5.12 6.47
N LEU A 113 11.84 4.54 7.67
CA LEU A 113 12.72 3.44 8.07
C LEU A 113 12.53 2.20 7.19
N VAL A 114 11.29 1.81 6.93
CA VAL A 114 10.97 0.66 6.06
C VAL A 114 11.48 0.91 4.64
N SER A 115 11.22 2.10 4.07
CA SER A 115 11.69 2.47 2.72
C SER A 115 13.22 2.46 2.63
N LEU A 116 13.90 2.97 3.67
CA LEU A 116 15.37 2.96 3.73
C LEU A 116 15.93 1.54 3.78
N LEU A 117 15.37 0.69 4.65
CA LEU A 117 15.80 -0.71 4.77
C LEU A 117 15.55 -1.51 3.50
N MET A 118 14.37 -1.31 2.88
CA MET A 118 14.06 -1.95 1.60
C MET A 118 14.97 -1.44 0.49
N GLY A 119 15.21 -0.14 0.42
CA GLY A 119 16.10 0.48 -0.57
C GLY A 119 17.54 -0.03 -0.45
N ILE A 120 18.10 -0.04 0.76
CA ILE A 120 19.43 -0.59 1.03
C ILE A 120 19.45 -2.09 0.65
N GLY A 121 18.45 -2.85 1.07
CA GLY A 121 18.36 -4.28 0.75
C GLY A 121 18.32 -4.55 -0.75
N MET A 122 17.57 -3.76 -1.52
CA MET A 122 17.47 -3.91 -2.98
C MET A 122 18.77 -3.50 -3.71
N VAL A 123 19.45 -2.46 -3.24
CA VAL A 123 20.70 -1.97 -3.87
C VAL A 123 21.86 -2.95 -3.64
N PHE A 124 22.01 -3.47 -2.43
CA PHE A 124 23.14 -4.33 -2.11
C PHE A 124 22.90 -5.80 -2.47
N LEU A 125 21.67 -6.31 -2.27
CA LEU A 125 21.33 -7.71 -2.52
C LEU A 125 19.83 -7.84 -2.80
N ILE A 126 19.44 -8.15 -4.01
CA ILE A 126 18.04 -8.28 -4.43
C ILE A 126 17.26 -9.26 -3.53
N ILE A 127 17.84 -10.44 -3.23
CA ILE A 127 17.17 -11.47 -2.42
C ILE A 127 16.88 -11.00 -0.99
N PRO A 128 17.84 -10.45 -0.21
CA PRO A 128 17.53 -9.86 1.10
C PRO A 128 16.53 -8.69 1.02
N GLY A 129 16.56 -7.88 -0.04
CA GLY A 129 15.58 -6.82 -0.29
C GLY A 129 14.16 -7.37 -0.43
N ILE A 130 13.97 -8.44 -1.19
CA ILE A 130 12.66 -9.13 -1.33
C ILE A 130 12.21 -9.72 0.01
N ILE A 131 13.13 -10.34 0.76
CA ILE A 131 12.82 -10.89 2.09
C ILE A 131 12.39 -9.77 3.05
N ALA A 132 13.07 -8.63 3.03
CA ALA A 132 12.72 -7.45 3.82
C ALA A 132 11.34 -6.89 3.39
N ALA A 133 11.09 -6.78 2.09
CA ALA A 133 9.81 -6.35 1.56
C ALA A 133 8.65 -7.24 2.05
N CYS A 134 8.81 -8.57 1.93
CA CYS A 134 7.80 -9.51 2.45
C CYS A 134 7.67 -9.46 3.97
N GLY A 135 8.79 -9.27 4.69
CA GLY A 135 8.82 -9.25 6.15
C GLY A 135 8.20 -7.99 6.76
N LEU A 136 8.36 -6.85 6.09
CA LEU A 136 7.93 -5.53 6.58
C LEU A 136 6.62 -5.03 5.96
N LEU A 137 6.03 -5.80 5.03
CA LEU A 137 4.82 -5.42 4.30
C LEU A 137 3.65 -5.04 5.21
N LEU A 138 3.49 -5.74 6.31
CA LEU A 138 2.36 -5.58 7.22
C LEU A 138 2.63 -4.55 8.34
N THR A 139 3.79 -3.90 8.32
CA THR A 139 4.18 -2.92 9.35
C THR A 139 3.15 -1.79 9.53
N PRO A 140 2.62 -1.14 8.46
CA PRO A 140 1.61 -0.10 8.63
C PRO A 140 0.31 -0.63 9.25
N ALA A 141 -0.15 -1.81 8.82
CA ALA A 141 -1.36 -2.43 9.36
C ALA A 141 -1.20 -2.80 10.84
N ALA A 142 -0.07 -3.43 11.22
CA ALA A 142 0.24 -3.75 12.60
C ALA A 142 0.29 -2.49 13.47
N LEU A 143 0.95 -1.42 12.99
CA LEU A 143 1.09 -0.17 13.74
C LEU A 143 -0.26 0.48 14.07
N VAL A 144 -1.18 0.54 13.09
CA VAL A 144 -2.46 1.25 13.27
C VAL A 144 -3.55 0.38 13.87
N LEU A 145 -3.57 -0.93 13.59
CA LEU A 145 -4.64 -1.83 14.05
C LEU A 145 -4.36 -2.41 15.46
N GLU A 146 -3.09 -2.52 15.85
CA GLU A 146 -2.70 -2.98 17.19
C GLU A 146 -2.24 -1.81 18.10
N ASP A 147 -2.33 -0.55 17.63
CA ASP A 147 -1.87 0.66 18.35
C ASP A 147 -0.46 0.54 18.93
N ILE A 148 0.46 0.01 18.14
CA ILE A 148 1.85 -0.22 18.59
C ILE A 148 2.56 1.13 18.79
N PRO A 149 3.20 1.37 19.95
CA PRO A 149 3.72 2.70 20.30
C PRO A 149 4.94 3.14 19.49
N GLY A 150 5.61 2.22 18.79
CA GLY A 150 6.85 2.52 18.07
C GLY A 150 6.99 1.82 16.74
N GLY A 151 7.61 2.50 15.77
CA GLY A 151 7.81 1.97 14.43
C GLY A 151 8.68 0.70 14.40
N THR A 152 9.74 0.65 15.19
CA THR A 152 10.61 -0.54 15.28
C THR A 152 9.88 -1.74 15.89
N ALA A 153 9.00 -1.53 16.87
CA ALA A 153 8.16 -2.57 17.43
C ALA A 153 7.16 -3.08 16.39
N ALA A 154 6.53 -2.18 15.61
CA ALA A 154 5.63 -2.54 14.52
C ALA A 154 6.36 -3.31 13.40
N MET A 155 7.60 -2.96 13.08
CA MET A 155 8.46 -3.71 12.16
C MET A 155 8.75 -5.12 12.68
N GLY A 156 9.13 -5.25 13.96
CA GLY A 156 9.33 -6.54 14.62
C GLY A 156 8.06 -7.39 14.58
N ARG A 157 6.91 -6.79 14.86
CA ARG A 157 5.59 -7.44 14.79
C ARG A 157 5.26 -7.95 13.39
N SER A 158 5.45 -7.12 12.37
CA SER A 158 5.28 -7.52 10.96
C SER A 158 6.21 -8.67 10.59
N TRP A 159 7.47 -8.59 11.00
CA TRP A 159 8.47 -9.63 10.73
C TRP A 159 8.10 -10.97 11.36
N GLU A 160 7.58 -10.94 12.57
CA GLU A 160 7.11 -12.13 13.28
C GLU A 160 5.85 -12.71 12.61
N LEU A 161 4.83 -11.89 12.31
CA LEU A 161 3.62 -12.34 11.63
C LEU A 161 3.91 -12.99 10.28
N THR A 162 4.85 -12.43 9.52
CA THR A 162 5.18 -12.92 8.16
C THR A 162 6.09 -14.15 8.16
N ARG A 163 6.74 -14.47 9.29
CA ARG A 163 7.66 -15.60 9.41
C ARG A 163 6.94 -16.93 9.13
N GLY A 164 7.47 -17.70 8.17
CA GLY A 164 6.89 -18.95 7.70
C GLY A 164 5.90 -18.80 6.54
N PHE A 165 5.44 -17.57 6.24
CA PHE A 165 4.47 -17.31 5.16
C PHE A 165 5.01 -16.36 4.08
N ARG A 166 6.31 -16.06 4.08
CA ARG A 166 6.93 -15.10 3.15
C ARG A 166 6.74 -15.48 1.68
N LEU A 167 6.72 -16.76 1.34
CA LEU A 167 6.48 -17.19 -0.04
C LEU A 167 5.05 -16.88 -0.49
N LYS A 168 4.06 -17.04 0.39
CA LYS A 168 2.67 -16.65 0.13
C LYS A 168 2.56 -15.14 -0.08
N ILE A 169 3.20 -14.36 0.80
CA ILE A 169 3.26 -12.90 0.70
C ILE A 169 3.95 -12.46 -0.58
N PHE A 170 5.06 -13.10 -0.93
CA PHE A 170 5.76 -12.85 -2.19
C PHE A 170 4.86 -13.10 -3.40
N GLY A 171 4.13 -14.22 -3.44
CA GLY A 171 3.17 -14.49 -4.50
C GLY A 171 2.07 -13.42 -4.61
N ALA A 172 1.53 -12.95 -3.48
CA ALA A 172 0.55 -11.87 -3.45
C ALA A 172 1.15 -10.53 -3.93
N LEU A 173 2.39 -10.22 -3.51
CA LEU A 173 3.13 -9.05 -3.96
C LEU A 173 3.41 -9.09 -5.47
N VAL A 174 3.82 -10.23 -6.01
CA VAL A 174 4.07 -10.39 -7.45
C VAL A 174 2.81 -10.01 -8.24
N VAL A 175 1.63 -10.49 -7.84
CA VAL A 175 0.38 -10.13 -8.50
C VAL A 175 0.10 -8.63 -8.40
N ALA A 176 0.19 -8.05 -7.19
CA ALA A 176 -0.08 -6.63 -6.98
C ALA A 176 0.89 -5.72 -7.75
N VAL A 177 2.18 -6.07 -7.73
CA VAL A 177 3.25 -5.31 -8.41
C VAL A 177 3.13 -5.43 -9.93
N THR A 178 2.75 -6.60 -10.43
CA THR A 178 2.51 -6.83 -11.87
C THR A 178 1.42 -5.88 -12.41
N LEU A 179 0.35 -5.64 -11.64
CA LEU A 179 -0.72 -4.70 -12.04
C LEU A 179 -0.23 -3.25 -12.20
N ILE A 180 0.86 -2.87 -11.53
CA ILE A 180 1.44 -1.52 -11.58
C ILE A 180 2.61 -1.45 -12.58
N ILE A 181 3.48 -2.44 -12.56
CA ILE A 181 4.75 -2.42 -13.31
C ILE A 181 4.53 -2.70 -14.82
N ILE A 182 3.67 -3.65 -15.18
CA ILE A 182 3.48 -3.99 -16.61
C ILE A 182 3.00 -2.79 -17.42
N PRO A 183 1.92 -2.08 -17.01
CA PRO A 183 1.51 -0.87 -17.70
C PRO A 183 2.62 0.20 -17.74
N GLY A 184 3.38 0.34 -16.65
CA GLY A 184 4.50 1.29 -16.57
C GLY A 184 5.60 1.00 -17.58
N ILE A 185 6.03 -0.26 -17.70
CA ILE A 185 7.03 -0.67 -18.70
C ILE A 185 6.51 -0.43 -20.11
N ALA A 186 5.25 -0.79 -20.39
CA ALA A 186 4.66 -0.61 -21.71
C ALA A 186 4.62 0.88 -22.12
N LEU A 187 4.19 1.76 -21.20
CA LEU A 187 4.13 3.20 -21.44
C LEU A 187 5.56 3.82 -21.54
N GLY A 188 6.50 3.35 -20.70
CA GLY A 188 7.89 3.78 -20.76
C GLY A 188 8.58 3.38 -22.08
N ALA A 189 8.32 2.17 -22.57
CA ALA A 189 8.84 1.71 -23.85
C ALA A 189 8.30 2.55 -25.04
N LEU A 190 7.02 2.94 -25.00
CA LEU A 190 6.45 3.86 -25.96
C LEU A 190 7.12 5.24 -25.93
N ALA A 191 7.37 5.78 -24.73
CA ALA A 191 8.04 7.06 -24.56
C ALA A 191 9.49 7.05 -25.09
N VAL A 192 10.25 5.97 -24.85
CA VAL A 192 11.62 5.79 -25.34
C VAL A 192 11.66 5.61 -26.86
N GLY A 193 10.69 4.90 -27.45
CA GLY A 193 10.62 4.68 -28.90
C GLY A 193 10.38 5.95 -29.71
N THR A 194 9.97 7.05 -29.08
CA THR A 194 9.72 8.37 -29.71
C THR A 194 10.83 9.39 -29.43
N SER A 195 12.01 8.94 -29.00
CA SER A 195 13.10 9.76 -28.44
C SER A 195 13.87 10.65 -29.42
N ASP A 196 13.42 10.83 -30.66
CA ASP A 196 13.86 11.97 -31.45
C ASP A 196 13.46 13.25 -30.73
N ALA A 197 14.41 14.11 -30.38
CA ALA A 197 14.27 15.30 -29.54
C ALA A 197 13.36 16.40 -30.18
N ASN A 198 12.14 16.04 -30.55
CA ASN A 198 11.15 16.94 -31.12
C ASN A 198 9.95 17.11 -30.15
N MET A 199 9.16 18.14 -30.38
CA MET A 199 7.98 18.46 -29.55
C MET A 199 7.01 17.29 -29.41
N THR A 200 6.88 16.42 -30.41
CA THR A 200 6.00 15.25 -30.41
C THR A 200 6.46 14.21 -29.38
N ALA A 201 7.76 13.95 -29.28
CA ALA A 201 8.33 13.02 -28.30
C ALA A 201 8.09 13.48 -26.85
N THR A 202 8.27 14.78 -26.59
CA THR A 202 7.98 15.36 -25.27
C THR A 202 6.50 15.22 -24.90
N MET A 203 5.58 15.47 -25.84
CA MET A 203 4.14 15.31 -25.59
C MET A 203 3.76 13.85 -25.30
N VAL A 204 4.31 12.88 -26.05
CA VAL A 204 4.08 11.44 -25.82
C VAL A 204 4.57 11.03 -24.44
N SER A 205 5.74 11.48 -24.02
CA SER A 205 6.30 11.18 -22.69
C SER A 205 5.43 11.73 -21.57
N VAL A 206 4.97 12.98 -21.66
CA VAL A 206 4.08 13.59 -20.66
C VAL A 206 2.73 12.86 -20.59
N ILE A 207 2.14 12.52 -21.74
CA ILE A 207 0.90 11.76 -21.78
C ILE A 207 1.07 10.37 -21.12
N ALA A 208 2.18 9.69 -21.43
CA ALA A 208 2.49 8.39 -20.83
C ALA A 208 2.62 8.50 -19.28
N MET A 209 3.28 9.55 -18.77
CA MET A 209 3.41 9.82 -17.33
C MET A 209 2.04 10.09 -16.70
N ILE A 210 1.17 10.85 -17.34
CA ILE A 210 -0.20 11.12 -16.84
C ILE A 210 -1.00 9.81 -16.77
N ILE A 211 -0.99 9.01 -17.83
CA ILE A 211 -1.68 7.72 -17.86
C ILE A 211 -1.14 6.81 -16.75
N GLN A 212 0.18 6.73 -16.59
CA GLN A 212 0.81 5.95 -15.53
C GLN A 212 0.37 6.42 -14.13
N SER A 213 0.28 7.73 -13.91
CA SER A 213 -0.19 8.30 -12.64
C SER A 213 -1.65 7.92 -12.36
N VAL A 214 -2.52 7.97 -13.36
CA VAL A 214 -3.92 7.54 -13.22
C VAL A 214 -4.00 6.05 -12.89
N LEU A 215 -3.23 5.20 -13.57
CA LEU A 215 -3.17 3.77 -13.29
C LEU A 215 -2.68 3.47 -11.87
N GLN A 216 -1.71 4.23 -11.37
CA GLN A 216 -1.23 4.11 -9.99
C GLN A 216 -2.34 4.47 -8.99
N ILE A 217 -3.06 5.59 -9.18
CA ILE A 217 -4.16 6.00 -8.30
C ILE A 217 -5.24 4.90 -8.23
N LEU A 218 -5.49 4.19 -9.33
CA LEU A 218 -6.44 3.07 -9.38
C LEU A 218 -5.88 1.80 -8.73
N ALA A 219 -4.58 1.54 -8.82
CA ALA A 219 -3.96 0.32 -8.30
C ALA A 219 -3.66 0.36 -6.80
N TYR A 220 -3.31 1.53 -6.24
CA TYR A 220 -3.00 1.66 -4.80
C TYR A 220 -4.10 1.16 -3.87
N PRO A 221 -5.40 1.44 -4.10
CA PRO A 221 -6.47 0.89 -3.27
C PRO A 221 -6.46 -0.64 -3.19
N PHE A 222 -6.19 -1.31 -4.30
CA PHE A 222 -6.08 -2.77 -4.28
C PHE A 222 -4.93 -3.25 -3.38
N PHE A 223 -3.79 -2.56 -3.43
CA PHE A 223 -2.64 -2.87 -2.57
C PHE A 223 -2.97 -2.69 -1.08
N TYR A 224 -3.70 -1.65 -0.70
CA TYR A 224 -4.14 -1.43 0.68
C TYR A 224 -5.10 -2.53 1.17
N VAL A 225 -6.04 -2.94 0.32
CA VAL A 225 -6.93 -4.06 0.62
C VAL A 225 -6.14 -5.35 0.80
N LEU A 226 -5.25 -5.66 -0.15
CA LEU A 226 -4.44 -6.89 -0.13
C LEU A 226 -3.60 -6.99 1.15
N THR A 227 -2.93 -5.91 1.55
CA THR A 227 -2.11 -5.90 2.76
C THR A 227 -2.93 -6.06 4.03
N THR A 228 -4.12 -5.48 4.09
CA THR A 228 -5.03 -5.62 5.23
C THR A 228 -5.63 -7.02 5.32
N VAL A 229 -6.03 -7.62 4.20
CA VAL A 229 -6.52 -9.02 4.16
C VAL A 229 -5.42 -10.00 4.56
N LEU A 230 -4.19 -9.82 4.05
CA LEU A 230 -3.03 -10.62 4.45
C LEU A 230 -2.73 -10.50 5.95
N TYR A 231 -2.85 -9.30 6.52
CA TYR A 231 -2.65 -9.08 7.94
C TYR A 231 -3.64 -9.92 8.78
N TYR A 232 -4.93 -9.87 8.47
CA TYR A 232 -5.93 -10.67 9.18
C TYR A 232 -5.77 -12.17 8.93
N ASP A 233 -5.47 -12.61 7.71
CA ASP A 233 -5.19 -14.03 7.42
C ASP A 233 -4.03 -14.58 8.27
N LEU A 234 -2.97 -13.80 8.44
CA LEU A 234 -1.83 -14.24 9.26
C LEU A 234 -2.12 -14.19 10.76
N ARG A 235 -2.93 -13.25 11.24
CA ARG A 235 -3.40 -13.24 12.63
C ARG A 235 -4.28 -14.44 12.95
N VAL A 236 -5.21 -14.79 12.06
CA VAL A 236 -6.02 -16.00 12.21
C VAL A 236 -5.14 -17.24 12.30
N ARG A 237 -4.13 -17.36 11.42
CA ARG A 237 -3.24 -18.54 11.37
C ARG A 237 -2.32 -18.68 12.58
N LYS A 238 -1.84 -17.58 13.13
CA LYS A 238 -0.82 -17.59 14.18
C LYS A 238 -1.37 -17.39 15.59
N GLU A 239 -2.46 -16.69 15.71
CA GLU A 239 -2.99 -16.21 17.00
C GLU A 239 -4.40 -16.71 17.28
N GLY A 240 -5.06 -17.38 16.31
CA GLY A 240 -6.44 -17.80 16.47
C GLY A 240 -7.39 -16.62 16.64
N PHE A 241 -7.15 -15.53 15.92
CA PHE A 241 -7.93 -14.28 15.99
C PHE A 241 -9.43 -14.51 15.75
N ASP A 242 -9.78 -15.51 14.96
CA ASP A 242 -11.16 -15.97 14.75
C ASP A 242 -11.80 -16.46 16.06
N LEU A 243 -11.06 -17.18 16.91
CA LEU A 243 -11.52 -17.66 18.21
C LEU A 243 -11.66 -16.50 19.21
N GLU A 244 -10.75 -15.54 19.19
CA GLU A 244 -10.82 -14.34 20.03
C GLU A 244 -12.09 -13.52 19.72
N MET A 245 -12.38 -13.31 18.44
CA MET A 245 -13.58 -12.60 17.99
C MET A 245 -14.87 -13.35 18.37
N LEU A 246 -14.89 -14.67 18.24
CA LEU A 246 -16.01 -15.50 18.68
C LEU A 246 -16.22 -15.40 20.19
N ALA A 247 -15.15 -15.49 20.98
CA ALA A 247 -15.24 -15.36 22.44
C ALA A 247 -15.80 -14.00 22.86
N THR A 248 -15.35 -12.92 22.21
CA THR A 248 -15.84 -11.56 22.48
C THR A 248 -17.33 -11.41 22.13
N SER A 249 -17.78 -11.99 21.02
CA SER A 249 -19.17 -11.93 20.59
C SER A 249 -20.12 -12.68 21.54
N LEU A 250 -19.64 -13.73 22.21
CA LEU A 250 -20.42 -14.48 23.20
C LEU A 250 -20.48 -13.78 24.57
N GLN A 251 -19.54 -12.87 24.86
CA GLN A 251 -19.47 -12.11 26.11
C GLN A 251 -20.30 -10.83 26.09
N THR A 252 -20.72 -10.35 24.92
CA THR A 252 -21.58 -9.17 24.76
C THR A 252 -23.03 -9.67 24.67
N PRO A 253 -23.84 -9.63 25.78
CA PRO A 253 -25.25 -9.90 25.67
C PRO A 253 -25.90 -8.79 24.84
N GLY A 254 -26.71 -9.19 23.84
CA GLY A 254 -27.45 -8.30 22.96
C GLY A 254 -28.50 -7.43 23.66
#